data_02382f18636e00042388a3b77c0ee4be
#
_entry.id   02382f18636e00042388a3b77c0ee4be
#
_cell.length_a   1.000
_cell.length_b   1.000
_cell.length_c   1.000
_cell.angle_alpha   90.00
_cell.angle_beta   90.00
_cell.angle_gamma   90.00
#
_symmetry.space_group_name_H-M   'P 1'
#
loop_
_entity.id
_entity.type
_entity.pdbx_description
1 polymer ?
#
loop_
_entity_poly.entity_id
_entity_poly.type
_entity_poly.pdbx_seq_one_letter_code
_entity_poly.pdbx_strand_id
1 'polypeptide(L)'
;PGPSAEDLEAPDDPGEDLLGLLTDPAWVYRQYDHQVLNNTLVAPGAGDAAVMRIKGTTKGIALTVDVNPLACYLDPYVGGALAVIEAARNISCVGATPLAITDCLNFGNPERPEVAYQLTEAIRGMADACRELELPVISGNVSLYNESQDTAIYPTPTVGMVGLIDNVDHKIGSGFVGEGDQIFLVGTESLESDVTSLGGSTYLSAIHGKINGGPRLDFALEKKVQKFIRDASSKGLISSAHDVSEGGLIVAIAESCVIGDIGAALNEDLSEIGSLDACLFAEAPARIVVSVSKTLSNEFESLALNSQI
;
A
#
# COMPACT_ATOMS: atom_id res chain seq x y z
N PRO A 1 -1.50 -13.22 -20.35
CA PRO A 1 -0.04 -13.18 -20.37
C PRO A 1 0.43 -11.87 -19.74
N GLY A 2 1.53 -11.93 -18.97
CA GLY A 2 2.15 -10.76 -18.39
C GLY A 2 2.85 -9.87 -19.41
N PRO A 3 3.31 -8.68 -19.02
CA PRO A 3 4.13 -7.81 -19.87
C PRO A 3 5.45 -8.50 -20.23
N SER A 4 6.00 -8.14 -21.37
CA SER A 4 7.32 -8.55 -21.85
C SER A 4 8.18 -7.31 -22.12
N ALA A 5 9.49 -7.49 -22.25
CA ALA A 5 10.39 -6.36 -22.58
C ALA A 5 10.05 -5.68 -23.91
N GLU A 6 9.44 -6.41 -24.85
CA GLU A 6 9.00 -5.87 -26.15
C GLU A 6 7.76 -4.95 -26.02
N ASP A 7 7.05 -5.06 -24.89
CA ASP A 7 5.87 -4.27 -24.59
C ASP A 7 6.22 -2.88 -24.01
N LEU A 8 7.45 -2.71 -23.54
CA LEU A 8 7.93 -1.47 -22.95
C LEU A 8 8.78 -0.72 -23.96
N GLU A 9 8.42 0.50 -24.25
CA GLU A 9 9.37 1.43 -24.85
C GLU A 9 10.39 1.77 -23.76
N ALA A 10 11.70 1.74 -24.08
CA ALA A 10 12.71 2.12 -23.11
C ALA A 10 12.39 3.55 -22.63
N PRO A 11 12.31 3.81 -21.32
CA PRO A 11 12.04 5.15 -20.84
C PRO A 11 13.17 6.07 -21.26
N ASP A 12 12.83 7.18 -21.90
CA ASP A 12 13.81 8.20 -22.27
C ASP A 12 14.41 8.84 -21.02
N ASP A 13 13.62 8.95 -19.96
CA ASP A 13 14.02 9.48 -18.65
C ASP A 13 13.13 8.90 -17.52
N PRO A 14 13.65 7.98 -16.68
CA PRO A 14 12.91 7.46 -15.52
C PRO A 14 12.45 8.54 -14.53
N GLY A 15 13.11 9.71 -14.52
CA GLY A 15 12.70 10.84 -13.70
C GLY A 15 11.41 11.50 -14.19
N GLU A 16 11.20 11.59 -15.51
CA GLU A 16 9.94 12.09 -16.08
C GLU A 16 8.79 11.11 -15.81
N ASP A 17 9.04 9.82 -15.93
CA ASP A 17 8.07 8.78 -15.61
C ASP A 17 7.66 8.84 -14.13
N LEU A 18 8.63 8.99 -13.22
CA LEU A 18 8.37 9.17 -11.79
C LEU A 18 7.49 10.40 -11.53
N LEU A 19 7.80 11.54 -12.15
CA LEU A 19 6.97 12.75 -11.99
C LEU A 19 5.55 12.57 -12.52
N GLY A 20 5.37 11.76 -13.56
CA GLY A 20 4.06 11.42 -14.10
C GLY A 20 3.20 10.54 -13.17
N LEU A 21 3.83 9.82 -12.26
CA LEU A 21 3.15 8.93 -11.30
C LEU A 21 2.88 9.58 -9.95
N LEU A 22 3.65 10.61 -9.56
CA LEU A 22 3.42 11.34 -8.32
C LEU A 22 2.12 12.14 -8.38
N THR A 23 1.28 11.99 -7.36
CA THR A 23 0.00 12.69 -7.25
C THR A 23 -0.10 13.46 -5.94
N ASP A 24 -0.80 14.61 -5.94
CA ASP A 24 -1.14 15.35 -4.72
C ASP A 24 -2.67 15.42 -4.56
N PRO A 25 -3.29 14.53 -3.77
CA PRO A 25 -4.73 14.56 -3.50
C PRO A 25 -5.15 15.64 -2.50
N ALA A 26 -4.24 16.52 -2.09
CA ALA A 26 -4.50 17.51 -1.04
C ALA A 26 -5.69 18.43 -1.34
N TRP A 27 -5.96 18.72 -2.62
CA TRP A 27 -7.13 19.52 -3.01
C TRP A 27 -8.47 18.88 -2.60
N VAL A 28 -8.51 17.54 -2.44
CA VAL A 28 -9.70 16.81 -1.99
C VAL A 28 -9.91 17.02 -0.49
N TYR A 29 -8.92 16.64 0.35
CA TYR A 29 -9.10 16.63 1.79
C TYR A 29 -9.00 18.02 2.41
N ARG A 30 -8.32 18.99 1.80
CA ARG A 30 -8.27 20.38 2.26
C ARG A 30 -9.61 21.10 2.27
N GLN A 31 -10.62 20.55 1.58
CA GLN A 31 -11.99 21.09 1.58
C GLN A 31 -12.74 20.76 2.87
N TYR A 32 -12.24 19.85 3.69
CA TYR A 32 -12.89 19.34 4.89
C TYR A 32 -12.07 19.62 6.14
N ASP A 33 -12.75 19.75 7.28
CA ASP A 33 -12.09 19.83 8.58
C ASP A 33 -11.69 18.42 9.04
N HIS A 34 -10.38 18.16 9.09
CA HIS A 34 -9.78 16.94 9.61
C HIS A 34 -9.10 17.12 10.98
N GLN A 35 -9.32 18.26 11.65
CA GLN A 35 -8.75 18.60 12.95
C GLN A 35 -9.80 18.78 14.06
N VAL A 36 -11.05 18.37 13.82
CA VAL A 36 -12.14 18.52 14.77
C VAL A 36 -11.76 17.97 16.15
N LEU A 37 -12.05 18.75 17.19
CA LEU A 37 -11.68 18.47 18.58
C LEU A 37 -10.18 18.34 18.84
N ASN A 38 -9.33 18.65 17.87
CA ASN A 38 -7.87 18.56 17.94
C ASN A 38 -7.37 17.16 18.37
N ASN A 39 -7.96 16.12 17.77
CA ASN A 39 -7.61 14.73 18.05
C ASN A 39 -6.67 14.10 17.02
N THR A 40 -6.53 14.69 15.83
CA THR A 40 -5.72 14.16 14.75
C THR A 40 -4.23 14.22 15.09
N LEU A 41 -3.54 13.12 14.97
CA LEU A 41 -2.11 12.93 15.23
C LEU A 41 -1.30 12.68 13.95
N VAL A 42 -1.87 11.90 13.03
CA VAL A 42 -1.38 11.73 11.66
C VAL A 42 -2.51 12.21 10.76
N ALA A 43 -2.28 13.33 10.08
CA ALA A 43 -3.24 13.97 9.21
C ALA A 43 -3.28 13.26 7.84
N PRO A 44 -4.32 13.46 7.02
CA PRO A 44 -4.31 13.01 5.63
C PRO A 44 -3.05 13.48 4.89
N GLY A 45 -2.41 12.58 4.15
CA GLY A 45 -1.17 12.84 3.41
C GLY A 45 0.11 12.82 4.26
N ALA A 46 0.04 12.54 5.57
CA ALA A 46 1.23 12.45 6.44
C ALA A 46 1.57 11.01 6.83
N GLY A 47 0.81 10.03 6.38
CA GLY A 47 1.01 8.59 6.65
C GLY A 47 -0.05 7.77 5.94
N ASP A 48 0.16 6.47 5.86
CA ASP A 48 -0.66 5.51 5.13
C ASP A 48 -2.05 5.29 5.77
N ALA A 49 -2.22 5.74 7.01
CA ALA A 49 -3.51 5.81 7.68
C ALA A 49 -3.61 7.07 8.54
N ALA A 50 -4.80 7.62 8.66
CA ALA A 50 -5.05 8.71 9.61
C ALA A 50 -5.06 8.16 11.04
N VAL A 51 -4.46 8.90 11.98
CA VAL A 51 -4.42 8.51 13.40
C VAL A 51 -5.04 9.60 14.26
N MET A 52 -5.98 9.20 15.11
CA MET A 52 -6.65 10.08 16.08
C MET A 52 -6.45 9.57 17.50
N ARG A 53 -6.13 10.48 18.44
CA ARG A 53 -6.05 10.13 19.86
C ARG A 53 -7.42 9.87 20.48
N ILE A 54 -7.46 8.96 21.43
CA ILE A 54 -8.60 8.80 22.34
C ILE A 54 -8.30 9.59 23.60
N LYS A 55 -8.96 10.74 23.79
CA LYS A 55 -8.71 11.64 24.93
C LYS A 55 -8.84 10.93 26.27
N GLY A 56 -7.94 11.24 27.20
CA GLY A 56 -7.90 10.61 28.54
C GLY A 56 -7.22 9.26 28.57
N THR A 57 -6.66 8.80 27.46
CA THR A 57 -5.90 7.55 27.34
C THR A 57 -4.59 7.75 26.59
N THR A 58 -3.72 6.76 26.56
CA THR A 58 -2.55 6.70 25.67
C THR A 58 -2.89 6.17 24.27
N LYS A 59 -4.13 5.73 24.03
CA LYS A 59 -4.54 5.03 22.83
C LYS A 59 -4.92 5.94 21.67
N GLY A 60 -4.80 5.42 20.47
CA GLY A 60 -5.27 6.04 19.24
C GLY A 60 -6.02 5.08 18.34
N ILE A 61 -6.90 5.62 17.51
CA ILE A 61 -7.59 4.92 16.43
C ILE A 61 -6.90 5.27 15.13
N ALA A 62 -6.55 4.26 14.34
CA ALA A 62 -6.09 4.41 12.96
C ALA A 62 -7.22 4.06 11.99
N LEU A 63 -7.32 4.79 10.88
CA LEU A 63 -8.35 4.62 9.85
C LEU A 63 -7.72 4.75 8.47
N THR A 64 -8.05 3.82 7.58
CA THR A 64 -7.69 3.88 6.15
C THR A 64 -8.83 3.41 5.27
N VAL A 65 -8.76 3.75 4.00
CA VAL A 65 -9.66 3.28 2.94
C VAL A 65 -8.80 2.84 1.77
N ASP A 66 -9.09 1.67 1.22
CA ASP A 66 -8.26 1.08 0.19
C ASP A 66 -9.04 0.32 -0.88
N VAL A 67 -8.56 0.36 -2.12
CA VAL A 67 -8.95 -0.49 -3.25
C VAL A 67 -8.08 -0.18 -4.47
N ASN A 68 -7.63 -1.21 -5.18
CA ASN A 68 -7.08 -1.07 -6.53
C ASN A 68 -8.07 -1.66 -7.55
N PRO A 69 -8.87 -0.82 -8.26
CA PRO A 69 -9.86 -1.29 -9.22
C PRO A 69 -9.24 -2.02 -10.42
N LEU A 70 -8.02 -1.65 -10.81
CA LEU A 70 -7.31 -2.29 -11.91
C LEU A 70 -6.90 -3.72 -11.55
N ALA A 71 -6.37 -3.91 -10.34
CA ALA A 71 -6.06 -5.24 -9.82
C ALA A 71 -7.33 -6.12 -9.76
N CYS A 72 -8.47 -5.56 -9.31
CA CYS A 72 -9.74 -6.25 -9.28
C CYS A 72 -10.27 -6.59 -10.69
N TYR A 73 -9.99 -5.77 -11.68
CA TYR A 73 -10.36 -6.03 -13.08
C TYR A 73 -9.53 -7.16 -13.69
N LEU A 74 -8.23 -7.18 -13.44
CA LEU A 74 -7.30 -8.18 -13.94
C LEU A 74 -7.48 -9.55 -13.29
N ASP A 75 -7.63 -9.57 -11.97
CA ASP A 75 -7.94 -10.77 -11.18
C ASP A 75 -8.82 -10.37 -9.98
N PRO A 76 -10.15 -10.57 -10.07
CA PRO A 76 -11.06 -10.12 -9.02
C PRO A 76 -10.84 -10.80 -7.66
N TYR A 77 -10.37 -12.06 -7.64
CA TYR A 77 -10.05 -12.74 -6.38
C TYR A 77 -8.83 -12.11 -5.71
N VAL A 78 -7.75 -11.95 -6.46
CA VAL A 78 -6.52 -11.36 -5.93
C VAL A 78 -6.75 -9.88 -5.59
N GLY A 79 -7.40 -9.11 -6.46
CA GLY A 79 -7.69 -7.69 -6.21
C GLY A 79 -8.58 -7.48 -4.98
N GLY A 80 -9.61 -8.32 -4.79
CA GLY A 80 -10.44 -8.27 -3.59
C GLY A 80 -9.66 -8.60 -2.31
N ALA A 81 -8.76 -9.60 -2.37
CA ALA A 81 -7.88 -9.92 -1.25
C ALA A 81 -6.89 -8.79 -0.95
N LEU A 82 -6.29 -8.19 -1.99
CA LEU A 82 -5.36 -7.07 -1.86
C LEU A 82 -6.00 -5.85 -1.19
N ALA A 83 -7.24 -5.50 -1.49
CA ALA A 83 -7.94 -4.39 -0.85
C ALA A 83 -7.97 -4.54 0.69
N VAL A 84 -8.17 -5.76 1.22
CA VAL A 84 -8.12 -6.03 2.66
C VAL A 84 -6.69 -6.01 3.19
N ILE A 85 -5.75 -6.62 2.45
CA ILE A 85 -4.35 -6.78 2.88
C ILE A 85 -3.64 -5.43 2.89
N GLU A 86 -3.84 -4.61 1.88
CA GLU A 86 -3.23 -3.29 1.76
C GLU A 86 -3.78 -2.34 2.82
N ALA A 87 -5.09 -2.34 3.06
CA ALA A 87 -5.65 -1.63 4.20
C ALA A 87 -5.01 -2.05 5.53
N ALA A 88 -4.77 -3.35 5.74
CA ALA A 88 -4.10 -3.85 6.96
C ALA A 88 -2.61 -3.47 7.01
N ARG A 89 -1.94 -3.40 5.86
CA ARG A 89 -0.55 -2.93 5.74
C ARG A 89 -0.46 -1.45 6.05
N ASN A 90 -1.35 -0.62 5.52
CA ASN A 90 -1.45 0.82 5.78
C ASN A 90 -1.69 1.10 7.28
N ILE A 91 -2.60 0.36 7.92
CA ILE A 91 -2.79 0.42 9.39
C ILE A 91 -1.50 0.06 10.13
N SER A 92 -0.76 -0.96 9.65
CA SER A 92 0.49 -1.39 10.28
C SER A 92 1.61 -0.37 10.09
N CYS A 93 1.68 0.33 8.95
CA CYS A 93 2.66 1.38 8.67
C CYS A 93 2.56 2.59 9.62
N VAL A 94 1.39 2.85 10.22
CA VAL A 94 1.27 3.89 11.26
C VAL A 94 1.45 3.35 12.68
N GLY A 95 1.87 2.07 12.85
CA GLY A 95 2.11 1.42 14.14
C GLY A 95 0.85 0.87 14.81
N ALA A 96 -0.29 0.81 14.10
CA ALA A 96 -1.54 0.29 14.62
C ALA A 96 -1.73 -1.20 14.34
N THR A 97 -2.53 -1.86 15.17
CA THR A 97 -3.00 -3.23 14.93
C THR A 97 -4.35 -3.18 14.25
N PRO A 98 -4.52 -3.78 13.04
CA PRO A 98 -5.81 -3.92 12.39
C PRO A 98 -6.82 -4.64 13.28
N LEU A 99 -8.07 -4.16 13.33
CA LEU A 99 -9.11 -4.72 14.21
C LEU A 99 -10.35 -5.21 13.46
N ALA A 100 -10.81 -4.46 12.46
CA ALA A 100 -12.03 -4.77 11.74
C ALA A 100 -12.12 -4.00 10.43
N ILE A 101 -12.94 -4.51 9.50
CA ILE A 101 -13.22 -3.84 8.23
C ILE A 101 -14.71 -3.52 8.07
N THR A 102 -14.97 -2.54 7.21
CA THR A 102 -16.24 -2.33 6.50
C THR A 102 -15.96 -2.38 5.01
N ASP A 103 -16.92 -2.81 4.21
CA ASP A 103 -16.79 -2.79 2.75
C ASP A 103 -17.79 -1.83 2.08
N CYS A 104 -17.44 -1.39 0.87
CA CYS A 104 -18.32 -0.63 -0.01
C CYS A 104 -18.14 -1.19 -1.43
N LEU A 105 -18.98 -2.18 -1.77
CA LEU A 105 -18.88 -2.93 -3.01
C LEU A 105 -19.55 -2.16 -4.15
N ASN A 106 -18.77 -1.78 -5.17
CA ASN A 106 -19.29 -1.06 -6.34
C ASN A 106 -18.99 -1.87 -7.61
N PHE A 107 -20.05 -2.33 -8.30
CA PHE A 107 -19.96 -3.18 -9.48
C PHE A 107 -20.99 -2.76 -10.53
N GLY A 108 -20.79 -3.19 -11.77
CA GLY A 108 -21.75 -3.04 -12.86
C GLY A 108 -23.04 -3.87 -12.68
N ASN A 109 -23.72 -4.18 -13.77
CA ASN A 109 -24.93 -4.99 -13.77
C ASN A 109 -24.62 -6.47 -13.48
N PRO A 110 -25.06 -7.04 -12.32
CA PRO A 110 -24.77 -8.42 -11.93
C PRO A 110 -25.55 -9.48 -12.73
N GLU A 111 -26.51 -9.07 -13.59
CA GLU A 111 -27.16 -9.97 -14.54
C GLU A 111 -26.22 -10.36 -15.70
N ARG A 112 -25.14 -9.60 -15.89
CA ARG A 112 -24.08 -9.92 -16.85
C ARG A 112 -23.15 -10.96 -16.23
N PRO A 113 -22.87 -12.08 -16.88
CA PRO A 113 -22.06 -13.18 -16.31
C PRO A 113 -20.65 -12.75 -15.88
N GLU A 114 -20.01 -11.84 -16.62
CA GLU A 114 -18.70 -11.31 -16.29
C GLU A 114 -18.71 -10.48 -15.01
N VAL A 115 -19.73 -9.66 -14.80
CA VAL A 115 -19.87 -8.84 -13.58
C VAL A 115 -20.24 -9.72 -12.39
N ALA A 116 -21.11 -10.70 -12.57
CA ALA A 116 -21.43 -11.70 -11.54
C ALA A 116 -20.18 -12.47 -11.09
N TYR A 117 -19.32 -12.86 -12.02
CA TYR A 117 -18.03 -13.49 -11.74
C TYR A 117 -17.13 -12.56 -10.95
N GLN A 118 -16.94 -11.32 -11.41
CA GLN A 118 -16.11 -10.32 -10.72
C GLN A 118 -16.56 -10.09 -9.28
N LEU A 119 -17.86 -9.89 -9.06
CA LEU A 119 -18.43 -9.70 -7.73
C LEU A 119 -18.19 -10.91 -6.82
N THR A 120 -18.45 -12.11 -7.34
CA THR A 120 -18.30 -13.37 -6.56
C THR A 120 -16.85 -13.61 -6.17
N GLU A 121 -15.92 -13.47 -7.12
CA GLU A 121 -14.50 -13.71 -6.86
C GLU A 121 -13.88 -12.63 -5.96
N ALA A 122 -14.25 -11.36 -6.14
CA ALA A 122 -13.78 -10.29 -5.26
C ALA A 122 -14.21 -10.53 -3.81
N ILE A 123 -15.48 -10.87 -3.57
CA ILE A 123 -15.99 -11.20 -2.23
C ILE A 123 -15.25 -12.43 -1.66
N ARG A 124 -14.97 -13.44 -2.48
CA ARG A 124 -14.22 -14.63 -2.05
C ARG A 124 -12.81 -14.27 -1.62
N GLY A 125 -12.10 -13.45 -2.41
CA GLY A 125 -10.76 -12.95 -2.09
C GLY A 125 -10.74 -12.14 -0.79
N MET A 126 -11.67 -11.20 -0.64
CA MET A 126 -11.84 -10.42 0.61
C MET A 126 -12.09 -11.34 1.82
N ALA A 127 -12.97 -12.33 1.67
CA ALA A 127 -13.31 -13.25 2.76
C ALA A 127 -12.11 -14.10 3.18
N ASP A 128 -11.30 -14.57 2.22
CA ASP A 128 -10.10 -15.35 2.52
C ASP A 128 -9.03 -14.48 3.20
N ALA A 129 -8.82 -13.25 2.73
CA ALA A 129 -7.92 -12.28 3.39
C ALA A 129 -8.38 -11.96 4.82
N CYS A 130 -9.68 -11.74 5.04
CA CYS A 130 -10.24 -11.52 6.37
C CYS A 130 -10.01 -12.72 7.30
N ARG A 131 -10.16 -13.95 6.81
CA ARG A 131 -9.88 -15.17 7.60
C ARG A 131 -8.40 -15.29 7.93
N GLU A 132 -7.53 -15.07 6.94
CA GLU A 132 -6.08 -15.14 7.12
C GLU A 132 -5.55 -14.11 8.12
N LEU A 133 -6.10 -12.90 8.10
CA LEU A 133 -5.72 -11.81 9.00
C LEU A 133 -6.57 -11.78 10.30
N GLU A 134 -7.53 -12.68 10.46
CA GLU A 134 -8.44 -12.76 11.61
C GLU A 134 -9.25 -11.46 11.83
N LEU A 135 -9.68 -10.82 10.73
CA LEU A 135 -10.39 -9.55 10.72
C LEU A 135 -11.90 -9.76 10.52
N PRO A 136 -12.77 -9.35 11.46
CA PRO A 136 -14.19 -9.37 11.24
C PRO A 136 -14.66 -8.27 10.28
N VAL A 137 -15.63 -8.58 9.43
CA VAL A 137 -16.39 -7.61 8.65
C VAL A 137 -17.56 -7.14 9.53
N ILE A 138 -17.55 -5.87 9.95
CA ILE A 138 -18.53 -5.34 10.91
C ILE A 138 -19.69 -4.58 10.25
N SER A 139 -19.51 -4.15 9.02
CA SER A 139 -20.56 -3.52 8.21
C SER A 139 -20.18 -3.55 6.74
N GLY A 140 -21.09 -3.13 5.88
CA GLY A 140 -20.82 -3.01 4.48
C GLY A 140 -21.98 -2.41 3.70
N ASN A 141 -21.70 -2.07 2.43
CA ASN A 141 -22.66 -1.58 1.46
C ASN A 141 -22.40 -2.23 0.11
N VAL A 142 -23.46 -2.44 -0.67
CA VAL A 142 -23.33 -2.84 -2.07
C VAL A 142 -24.09 -1.87 -2.97
N SER A 143 -23.42 -1.43 -4.04
CA SER A 143 -23.98 -0.62 -5.13
C SER A 143 -23.75 -1.38 -6.43
N LEU A 144 -24.83 -1.67 -7.15
CA LEU A 144 -24.84 -2.43 -8.39
C LEU A 144 -25.38 -1.56 -9.54
N TYR A 145 -25.26 -2.07 -10.77
CA TYR A 145 -25.69 -1.36 -11.98
C TYR A 145 -24.94 -0.02 -12.19
N ASN A 146 -23.69 0.06 -11.73
CA ASN A 146 -22.84 1.23 -11.96
C ASN A 146 -22.27 1.17 -13.39
N GLU A 147 -22.99 1.74 -14.34
CA GLU A 147 -22.66 1.71 -15.75
C GLU A 147 -22.85 3.10 -16.39
N SER A 148 -22.05 3.41 -17.39
CA SER A 148 -22.19 4.59 -18.22
C SER A 148 -22.01 4.22 -19.68
N GLN A 149 -22.98 4.56 -20.54
CA GLN A 149 -22.98 4.27 -21.98
C GLN A 149 -22.71 2.78 -22.26
N ASP A 150 -23.42 1.88 -21.55
CA ASP A 150 -23.30 0.42 -21.62
C ASP A 150 -21.92 -0.16 -21.21
N THR A 151 -21.06 0.67 -20.63
CA THR A 151 -19.77 0.23 -20.06
C THR A 151 -19.86 0.20 -18.55
N ALA A 152 -19.58 -0.97 -17.94
CA ALA A 152 -19.50 -1.12 -16.50
C ALA A 152 -18.26 -0.40 -15.95
N ILE A 153 -18.34 0.12 -14.73
CA ILE A 153 -17.15 0.56 -14.00
C ILE A 153 -16.21 -0.62 -13.76
N TYR A 154 -14.96 -0.36 -13.48
CA TYR A 154 -14.08 -1.40 -12.93
C TYR A 154 -14.63 -1.92 -11.60
N PRO A 155 -14.43 -3.23 -11.30
CA PRO A 155 -14.79 -3.79 -10.00
C PRO A 155 -14.12 -3.01 -8.88
N THR A 156 -14.90 -2.42 -7.98
CA THR A 156 -14.37 -1.52 -6.95
C THR A 156 -14.88 -1.93 -5.57
N PRO A 157 -14.38 -3.04 -4.99
CA PRO A 157 -14.70 -3.49 -3.64
C PRO A 157 -13.87 -2.70 -2.62
N THR A 158 -14.27 -1.47 -2.33
CA THR A 158 -13.56 -0.58 -1.40
C THR A 158 -13.64 -1.10 0.03
N VAL A 159 -12.50 -1.15 0.71
CA VAL A 159 -12.36 -1.55 2.11
C VAL A 159 -12.05 -0.35 2.99
N GLY A 160 -12.84 -0.11 4.01
CA GLY A 160 -12.49 0.77 5.11
C GLY A 160 -11.99 -0.09 6.28
N MET A 161 -10.88 0.27 6.90
CA MET A 161 -10.30 -0.47 8.02
C MET A 161 -10.06 0.42 9.23
N VAL A 162 -10.35 -0.14 10.41
CA VAL A 162 -10.01 0.47 11.70
C VAL A 162 -8.91 -0.33 12.39
N GLY A 163 -7.95 0.39 12.97
CA GLY A 163 -6.90 -0.17 13.81
C GLY A 163 -6.77 0.55 15.14
N LEU A 164 -6.03 -0.05 16.07
CA LEU A 164 -5.77 0.49 17.39
C LEU A 164 -4.26 0.63 17.61
N ILE A 165 -3.85 1.79 18.13
CA ILE A 165 -2.53 2.02 18.69
C ILE A 165 -2.70 2.06 20.22
N ASP A 166 -1.96 1.22 20.95
CA ASP A 166 -2.01 1.19 22.41
C ASP A 166 -1.31 2.38 23.06
N ASN A 167 -0.25 2.87 22.42
CA ASN A 167 0.44 4.09 22.81
C ASN A 167 0.71 4.97 21.58
N VAL A 168 0.06 6.12 21.51
CA VAL A 168 0.20 7.09 20.40
C VAL A 168 1.60 7.70 20.27
N ASP A 169 2.46 7.56 21.27
CA ASP A 169 3.85 7.99 21.17
C ASP A 169 4.65 7.12 20.19
N HIS A 170 4.14 5.90 19.87
CA HIS A 170 4.71 4.98 18.90
C HIS A 170 4.09 5.12 17.49
N LYS A 171 3.27 6.15 17.26
CA LYS A 171 2.75 6.41 15.91
C LYS A 171 3.89 6.76 14.95
N ILE A 172 3.75 6.36 13.71
CA ILE A 172 4.71 6.63 12.63
C ILE A 172 3.99 7.37 11.51
N GLY A 173 4.70 8.18 10.75
CA GLY A 173 4.28 8.75 9.47
C GLY A 173 5.07 8.13 8.32
N SER A 174 4.71 8.49 7.08
CA SER A 174 5.39 8.00 5.89
C SER A 174 6.61 8.85 5.47
N GLY A 175 6.67 10.14 5.86
CA GLY A 175 7.79 11.02 5.53
C GLY A 175 9.08 10.69 6.29
N PHE A 176 10.23 10.80 5.63
CA PHE A 176 11.54 10.69 6.28
C PHE A 176 11.71 11.77 7.35
N VAL A 177 12.34 11.42 8.48
CA VAL A 177 12.39 12.29 9.68
C VAL A 177 13.80 12.78 9.98
N GLY A 178 14.82 11.93 9.84
CA GLY A 178 16.18 12.21 10.29
C GLY A 178 17.20 12.23 9.15
N GLU A 179 18.00 13.31 9.08
CA GLU A 179 19.16 13.30 8.18
C GLU A 179 20.16 12.22 8.62
N GLY A 180 20.58 11.37 7.67
CA GLY A 180 21.49 10.26 7.91
C GLY A 180 20.84 9.00 8.44
N ASP A 181 19.50 8.94 8.54
CA ASP A 181 18.79 7.71 8.77
C ASP A 181 19.04 6.74 7.61
N GLN A 182 19.07 5.45 7.91
CA GLN A 182 19.21 4.39 6.90
C GLN A 182 17.82 3.99 6.39
N ILE A 183 17.72 3.78 5.08
CA ILE A 183 16.51 3.36 4.41
C ILE A 183 16.59 1.85 4.17
N PHE A 184 15.55 1.12 4.53
CA PHE A 184 15.42 -0.31 4.32
C PHE A 184 14.16 -0.60 3.51
N LEU A 185 14.24 -1.56 2.59
CA LEU A 185 13.09 -2.20 1.97
C LEU A 185 12.80 -3.50 2.71
N VAL A 186 11.67 -3.55 3.40
CA VAL A 186 11.23 -4.71 4.18
C VAL A 186 10.30 -5.58 3.33
N GLY A 187 10.41 -6.90 3.46
CA GLY A 187 9.48 -7.87 2.85
C GLY A 187 9.96 -8.51 1.55
N THR A 188 11.21 -8.32 1.18
CA THR A 188 11.81 -9.00 0.02
C THR A 188 13.27 -9.33 0.29
N GLU A 189 13.76 -10.44 -0.27
CA GLU A 189 15.17 -10.81 -0.22
C GLU A 189 15.98 -10.17 -1.35
N SER A 190 15.33 -9.72 -2.42
CA SER A 190 15.97 -9.09 -3.58
C SER A 190 15.04 -8.08 -4.24
N LEU A 191 15.63 -7.12 -4.95
CA LEU A 191 14.90 -6.19 -5.79
C LEU A 191 14.22 -6.93 -6.95
N GLU A 192 13.08 -6.43 -7.40
CA GLU A 192 12.42 -6.95 -8.59
C GLU A 192 13.32 -6.75 -9.82
N SER A 193 13.43 -7.75 -10.66
CA SER A 193 14.32 -7.73 -11.82
C SER A 193 13.68 -8.32 -13.09
N ASP A 194 12.48 -8.89 -12.96
CA ASP A 194 11.73 -9.47 -14.07
C ASP A 194 10.62 -8.51 -14.50
N VAL A 195 10.61 -8.17 -15.79
CA VAL A 195 9.60 -7.29 -16.39
C VAL A 195 8.17 -7.77 -16.16
N THR A 196 7.94 -9.08 -15.97
CA THR A 196 6.62 -9.61 -15.68
C THR A 196 6.06 -9.14 -14.33
N SER A 197 6.92 -8.66 -13.43
CA SER A 197 6.51 -8.09 -12.14
C SER A 197 5.79 -6.74 -12.27
N LEU A 198 5.89 -6.07 -13.43
CA LEU A 198 5.12 -4.86 -13.76
C LEU A 198 3.63 -5.16 -14.05
N GLY A 199 3.24 -6.44 -14.16
CA GLY A 199 1.87 -6.83 -14.46
C GLY A 199 0.86 -6.21 -13.49
N GLY A 200 -0.10 -5.46 -14.05
CA GLY A 200 -1.14 -4.76 -13.28
C GLY A 200 -0.71 -3.47 -12.61
N SER A 201 0.53 -2.99 -12.82
CA SER A 201 1.01 -1.76 -12.19
C SER A 201 0.42 -0.49 -12.81
N THR A 202 0.40 0.56 -12.02
CA THR A 202 0.06 1.92 -12.44
C THR A 202 1.06 2.44 -13.48
N TYR A 203 2.35 2.12 -13.31
CA TYR A 203 3.38 2.43 -14.30
C TYR A 203 3.02 1.88 -15.69
N LEU A 204 2.69 0.58 -15.77
CA LEU A 204 2.35 -0.05 -17.05
C LEU A 204 1.11 0.59 -17.70
N SER A 205 0.11 0.95 -16.91
CA SER A 205 -1.13 1.53 -17.42
C SER A 205 -1.01 3.02 -17.75
N ALA A 206 -0.37 3.81 -16.89
CA ALA A 206 -0.29 5.26 -17.03
C ALA A 206 0.77 5.69 -18.05
N ILE A 207 1.96 5.05 -18.03
CA ILE A 207 3.07 5.45 -18.90
C ILE A 207 2.99 4.71 -20.25
N HIS A 208 2.72 3.41 -20.24
CA HIS A 208 2.72 2.60 -21.47
C HIS A 208 1.32 2.34 -22.05
N GLY A 209 0.25 2.79 -21.39
CA GLY A 209 -1.12 2.59 -21.86
C GLY A 209 -1.56 1.13 -21.92
N LYS A 210 -0.93 0.23 -21.16
CA LYS A 210 -1.16 -1.21 -21.20
C LYS A 210 -1.78 -1.73 -19.92
N ILE A 211 -2.75 -2.62 -20.07
CA ILE A 211 -3.44 -3.29 -18.98
C ILE A 211 -3.33 -4.80 -19.21
N ASN A 212 -2.28 -5.40 -18.68
CA ASN A 212 -2.04 -6.83 -18.78
C ASN A 212 -1.26 -7.36 -17.57
N GLY A 213 -1.05 -8.69 -17.50
CA GLY A 213 -0.48 -9.35 -16.33
C GLY A 213 -1.52 -9.49 -15.22
N GLY A 214 -1.07 -9.67 -14.02
CA GLY A 214 -1.94 -9.81 -12.86
C GLY A 214 -1.23 -9.45 -11.57
N PRO A 215 -1.96 -8.97 -10.58
CA PRO A 215 -1.43 -8.69 -9.25
C PRO A 215 -0.97 -9.98 -8.59
N ARG A 216 -0.02 -9.88 -7.68
CA ARG A 216 0.52 -11.01 -6.90
C ARG A 216 -0.01 -10.96 -5.47
N LEU A 217 -0.06 -12.12 -4.83
CA LEU A 217 -0.58 -12.28 -3.48
C LEU A 217 0.25 -13.30 -2.72
N ASP A 218 0.72 -12.94 -1.52
CA ASP A 218 1.35 -13.85 -0.56
C ASP A 218 0.88 -13.53 0.86
N PHE A 219 -0.14 -14.24 1.32
CA PHE A 219 -0.70 -14.07 2.66
C PHE A 219 0.31 -14.31 3.78
N ALA A 220 1.20 -15.28 3.62
CA ALA A 220 2.15 -15.64 4.66
C ALA A 220 3.19 -14.55 4.86
N LEU A 221 3.70 -14.00 3.76
CA LEU A 221 4.65 -12.91 3.78
C LEU A 221 4.00 -11.62 4.32
N GLU A 222 2.80 -11.28 3.86
CA GLU A 222 2.05 -10.11 4.35
C GLU A 222 1.87 -10.14 5.88
N LYS A 223 1.43 -11.26 6.44
CA LYS A 223 1.28 -11.41 7.89
C LYS A 223 2.57 -11.17 8.65
N LYS A 224 3.68 -11.70 8.13
CA LYS A 224 5.01 -11.53 8.74
C LYS A 224 5.46 -10.08 8.68
N VAL A 225 5.39 -9.46 7.51
CA VAL A 225 5.84 -8.07 7.30
C VAL A 225 5.03 -7.11 8.15
N GLN A 226 3.71 -7.19 8.11
CA GLN A 226 2.84 -6.34 8.91
C GLN A 226 3.10 -6.49 10.41
N LYS A 227 3.28 -7.73 10.89
CA LYS A 227 3.63 -7.98 12.29
C LYS A 227 5.00 -7.39 12.64
N PHE A 228 6.00 -7.58 11.79
CA PHE A 228 7.34 -7.05 12.00
C PHE A 228 7.34 -5.52 12.13
N ILE A 229 6.63 -4.81 11.25
CA ILE A 229 6.51 -3.34 11.31
C ILE A 229 5.90 -2.89 12.63
N ARG A 230 4.80 -3.52 13.07
CA ARG A 230 4.19 -3.19 14.37
C ARG A 230 5.11 -3.47 15.55
N ASP A 231 5.84 -4.58 15.52
CA ASP A 231 6.80 -4.94 16.58
C ASP A 231 7.97 -3.93 16.61
N ALA A 232 8.50 -3.54 15.46
CA ALA A 232 9.57 -2.55 15.35
C ALA A 232 9.10 -1.14 15.79
N SER A 233 7.90 -0.75 15.41
CA SER A 233 7.26 0.50 15.84
C SER A 233 7.09 0.55 17.37
N SER A 234 6.52 -0.51 17.97
CA SER A 234 6.27 -0.57 19.41
C SER A 234 7.56 -0.49 20.24
N LYS A 235 8.70 -0.86 19.65
CA LYS A 235 10.04 -0.75 20.26
C LYS A 235 10.72 0.59 19.95
N GLY A 236 10.11 1.47 19.15
CA GLY A 236 10.70 2.74 18.74
C GLY A 236 11.91 2.60 17.83
N LEU A 237 12.01 1.51 17.04
CA LEU A 237 13.16 1.22 16.19
C LEU A 237 13.07 1.91 14.82
N ILE A 238 11.88 2.30 14.36
CA ILE A 238 11.66 2.91 13.05
C ILE A 238 11.20 4.37 13.18
N SER A 239 11.73 5.23 12.30
CA SER A 239 11.42 6.67 12.25
C SER A 239 10.24 6.96 11.32
N SER A 240 10.17 6.26 10.19
CA SER A 240 9.06 6.33 9.23
C SER A 240 8.81 4.97 8.59
N ALA A 241 7.58 4.76 8.12
CA ALA A 241 7.21 3.60 7.32
C ALA A 241 6.20 4.02 6.25
N HIS A 242 6.39 3.52 5.03
CA HIS A 242 5.53 3.79 3.88
C HIS A 242 5.34 2.54 3.05
N ASP A 243 4.11 2.23 2.72
CA ASP A 243 3.74 1.12 1.87
C ASP A 243 4.27 1.30 0.44
N VAL A 244 4.70 0.21 -0.19
CA VAL A 244 5.02 0.20 -1.62
C VAL A 244 3.78 -0.26 -2.38
N SER A 245 2.98 0.70 -2.84
CA SER A 245 1.74 0.51 -3.58
C SER A 245 1.83 1.09 -4.99
N GLU A 246 0.86 1.92 -5.40
CA GLU A 246 0.82 2.49 -6.76
C GLU A 246 2.12 3.23 -7.11
N GLY A 247 2.65 2.88 -8.28
CA GLY A 247 3.90 3.45 -8.81
C GLY A 247 5.18 2.79 -8.29
N GLY A 248 5.08 1.85 -7.34
CA GLY A 248 6.19 1.01 -6.90
C GLY A 248 7.19 1.68 -5.97
N LEU A 249 8.38 1.07 -5.87
CA LEU A 249 9.40 1.43 -4.88
C LEU A 249 9.87 2.88 -4.98
N ILE A 250 10.14 3.36 -6.20
CA ILE A 250 10.71 4.70 -6.37
C ILE A 250 9.69 5.80 -6.05
N VAL A 251 8.41 5.56 -6.31
CA VAL A 251 7.32 6.47 -5.93
C VAL A 251 7.21 6.54 -4.40
N ALA A 252 7.18 5.42 -3.70
CA ALA A 252 7.12 5.39 -2.24
C ALA A 252 8.32 6.13 -1.59
N ILE A 253 9.53 5.97 -2.13
CA ILE A 253 10.70 6.71 -1.66
C ILE A 253 10.56 8.21 -1.94
N ALA A 254 10.09 8.60 -3.14
CA ALA A 254 9.92 10.00 -3.51
C ALA A 254 8.85 10.68 -2.65
N GLU A 255 7.73 10.01 -2.39
CA GLU A 255 6.69 10.50 -1.50
C GLU A 255 7.20 10.68 -0.07
N SER A 256 7.98 9.71 0.44
CA SER A 256 8.63 9.84 1.76
C SER A 256 9.60 11.04 1.81
N CYS A 257 10.31 11.33 0.72
CA CYS A 257 11.15 12.53 0.61
C CYS A 257 10.32 13.82 0.64
N VAL A 258 9.25 13.87 -0.16
CA VAL A 258 8.39 15.06 -0.27
C VAL A 258 7.66 15.36 1.05
N ILE A 259 7.11 14.32 1.69
CA ILE A 259 6.40 14.45 2.97
C ILE A 259 7.34 14.86 4.09
N GLY A 260 8.57 14.33 4.10
CA GLY A 260 9.57 14.60 5.13
C GLY A 260 10.43 15.84 4.88
N ASP A 261 10.38 16.43 3.69
CA ASP A 261 11.28 17.49 3.22
C ASP A 261 12.78 17.11 3.36
N ILE A 262 13.09 15.83 3.16
CA ILE A 262 14.43 15.24 3.25
C ILE A 262 14.68 14.35 2.03
N GLY A 263 15.77 14.62 1.29
CA GLY A 263 16.16 13.80 0.14
C GLY A 263 16.71 12.44 0.54
N ALA A 264 16.73 11.51 -0.41
CA ALA A 264 17.32 10.18 -0.25
C ALA A 264 18.49 9.96 -1.20
N ALA A 265 19.49 9.18 -0.77
CA ALA A 265 20.56 8.69 -1.63
C ALA A 265 20.49 7.16 -1.69
N LEU A 266 20.25 6.64 -2.89
CA LEU A 266 20.25 5.20 -3.15
C LEU A 266 21.66 4.80 -3.58
N ASN A 267 22.29 3.91 -2.85
CA ASN A 267 23.67 3.48 -3.08
C ASN A 267 23.79 2.07 -3.68
N GLU A 268 22.65 1.46 -4.07
CA GLU A 268 22.65 0.16 -4.70
C GLU A 268 23.17 0.23 -6.14
N ASP A 269 24.03 -0.71 -6.49
CA ASP A 269 24.50 -0.86 -7.88
C ASP A 269 23.45 -1.64 -8.69
N LEU A 270 22.68 -0.92 -9.49
CA LEU A 270 21.62 -1.46 -10.33
C LEU A 270 22.12 -1.85 -11.74
N SER A 271 23.43 -1.78 -12.02
CA SER A 271 23.99 -2.02 -13.37
C SER A 271 23.78 -3.44 -13.89
N GLU A 272 23.62 -4.43 -13.01
CA GLU A 272 23.39 -5.84 -13.35
C GLU A 272 21.92 -6.27 -13.15
N ILE A 273 21.01 -5.34 -12.82
CA ILE A 273 19.60 -5.68 -12.65
C ILE A 273 18.96 -5.99 -14.00
N GLY A 274 18.15 -7.05 -14.07
CA GLY A 274 17.57 -7.51 -15.33
C GLY A 274 16.62 -6.48 -15.98
N SER A 275 15.78 -5.82 -15.17
CA SER A 275 14.89 -4.74 -15.62
C SER A 275 14.89 -3.61 -14.58
N LEU A 276 15.37 -2.44 -14.98
CA LEU A 276 15.34 -1.25 -14.13
C LEU A 276 13.91 -0.79 -13.84
N ASP A 277 13.04 -0.84 -14.84
CA ASP A 277 11.63 -0.49 -14.67
C ASP A 277 10.94 -1.39 -13.65
N ALA A 278 11.20 -2.71 -13.72
CA ALA A 278 10.67 -3.64 -12.73
C ALA A 278 11.18 -3.34 -11.31
N CYS A 279 12.46 -2.99 -11.18
CA CYS A 279 13.05 -2.61 -9.90
C CYS A 279 12.36 -1.39 -9.30
N LEU A 280 12.17 -0.35 -10.11
CA LEU A 280 11.69 0.95 -9.65
C LEU A 280 10.16 0.99 -9.51
N PHE A 281 9.43 0.42 -10.46
CA PHE A 281 7.99 0.65 -10.64
C PHE A 281 7.10 -0.58 -10.43
N ALA A 282 7.65 -1.77 -10.13
CA ALA A 282 6.79 -2.91 -9.82
C ALA A 282 6.03 -2.71 -8.50
N GLU A 283 4.75 -3.06 -8.52
CA GLU A 283 3.83 -2.99 -7.38
C GLU A 283 3.70 -4.39 -6.73
N ALA A 284 4.85 -4.94 -6.29
CA ALA A 284 4.87 -6.25 -5.65
C ALA A 284 4.32 -6.18 -4.21
N PRO A 285 3.59 -7.20 -3.75
CA PRO A 285 2.98 -7.20 -2.42
C PRO A 285 4.03 -7.26 -1.30
N ALA A 286 3.56 -6.99 -0.07
CA ALA A 286 4.31 -7.16 1.18
C ALA A 286 5.61 -6.35 1.26
N ARG A 287 5.72 -5.21 0.58
CA ARG A 287 6.91 -4.36 0.64
C ARG A 287 6.61 -3.04 1.34
N ILE A 288 7.51 -2.65 2.24
CA ILE A 288 7.41 -1.40 3.01
C ILE A 288 8.78 -0.73 3.03
N VAL A 289 8.82 0.55 2.68
CA VAL A 289 10.01 1.41 2.87
C VAL A 289 10.00 1.92 4.30
N VAL A 290 11.09 1.72 5.02
CA VAL A 290 11.24 2.25 6.39
C VAL A 290 12.53 3.05 6.51
N SER A 291 12.50 4.10 7.34
CA SER A 291 13.72 4.77 7.77
C SER A 291 14.02 4.45 9.23
N VAL A 292 15.30 4.25 9.52
CA VAL A 292 15.81 3.85 10.83
C VAL A 292 17.00 4.73 11.18
N SER A 293 17.01 5.28 12.41
CA SER A 293 18.18 6.01 12.90
C SER A 293 19.43 5.12 12.85
N LYS A 294 20.54 5.66 12.38
CA LYS A 294 21.81 4.94 12.29
C LYS A 294 22.22 4.25 13.60
N THR A 295 21.83 4.81 14.73
CA THR A 295 22.14 4.24 16.05
C THR A 295 21.31 3.00 16.38
N LEU A 296 20.16 2.82 15.73
CA LEU A 296 19.21 1.71 15.95
C LEU A 296 19.25 0.65 14.84
N SER A 297 20.01 0.87 13.77
CA SER A 297 20.05 -0.03 12.60
C SER A 297 20.40 -1.47 12.96
N ASN A 298 21.43 -1.68 13.80
CA ASN A 298 21.84 -3.04 14.21
C ASN A 298 20.74 -3.76 15.01
N GLU A 299 19.96 -3.03 15.82
CA GLU A 299 18.86 -3.61 16.59
C GLU A 299 17.68 -3.93 15.66
N PHE A 300 17.40 -3.05 14.70
CA PHE A 300 16.39 -3.26 13.67
C PHE A 300 16.73 -4.50 12.82
N GLU A 301 17.94 -4.61 12.28
CA GLU A 301 18.39 -5.76 11.50
C GLU A 301 18.34 -7.07 12.32
N SER A 302 18.73 -7.02 13.59
CA SER A 302 18.63 -8.18 14.48
C SER A 302 17.18 -8.61 14.70
N LEU A 303 16.24 -7.66 14.79
CA LEU A 303 14.82 -7.95 14.89
C LEU A 303 14.30 -8.57 13.58
N ALA A 304 14.72 -8.05 12.41
CA ALA A 304 14.34 -8.56 11.10
C ALA A 304 14.80 -10.02 10.93
N LEU A 305 16.06 -10.31 11.20
CA LEU A 305 16.60 -11.67 11.14
C LEU A 305 15.86 -12.65 12.06
N ASN A 306 15.55 -12.23 13.31
CA ASN A 306 14.79 -13.06 14.25
C ASN A 306 13.33 -13.29 13.80
N SER A 307 12.79 -12.37 13.02
CA SER A 307 11.44 -12.45 12.45
C SER A 307 11.40 -13.17 11.11
N GLN A 308 12.55 -13.53 10.56
CA GLN A 308 12.70 -14.14 9.23
C GLN A 308 12.13 -13.19 8.12
N ILE A 309 12.45 -11.93 8.25
CA ILE A 309 12.18 -10.84 7.32
C ILE A 309 13.49 -10.31 6.76
#